data_405d23cca98df33f62b5f6a6b8f646ec
#
_entry.id   405d23cca98df33f62b5f6a6b8f646ec
#
_cell.length_a   1.000
_cell.length_b   1.000
_cell.length_c   1.000
_cell.angle_alpha   90.00
_cell.angle_beta   90.00
_cell.angle_gamma   90.00
#
_symmetry.space_group_name_H-M   'P 1'
#
loop_
_entity.id
_entity.type
_entity.pdbx_description
1 polymer ?
#
loop_
_entity_poly.entity_id
_entity_poly.type
_entity_poly.pdbx_seq_one_letter_code
_entity_poly.pdbx_strand_id
1 'polypeptide(L)'
;HDQPRAVSRFGDEARYRKQSAKMLATAIHGMRGTPYIYQGEELGMTNAGFTSTDQYRDVESLHYFDILKESGMEEARIYEVLRQRSRDNSRTPMQWSNQEYAGFTNGVPWIEVNRNYKEINAGECLEDSDSIFYYYQKLVGLRKEYDVISEGGYEPVLEDHEAVFAYKRTYGGDTLLVLTNFTDRSQSIAAADLKLPDEDLTKFRTLIANDGAERESKKIRLSPYGAIM
;
A
#
# COMPACT_ATOMS: atom_id res chain seq x y z
N HIS A 1 4.02 -8.80 -10.53
CA HIS A 1 3.03 -9.69 -11.16
C HIS A 1 3.03 -11.11 -10.58
N ASP A 2 3.95 -11.41 -9.67
CA ASP A 2 4.10 -12.72 -9.00
C ASP A 2 3.73 -12.67 -7.50
N GLN A 3 3.11 -11.58 -7.05
CA GLN A 3 2.68 -11.40 -5.67
C GLN A 3 1.21 -10.97 -5.61
N PRO A 4 0.50 -11.23 -4.51
CA PRO A 4 -0.81 -10.61 -4.28
C PRO A 4 -0.74 -9.09 -4.27
N ARG A 5 -1.88 -8.41 -4.43
CA ARG A 5 -1.97 -6.96 -4.34
C ARG A 5 -1.48 -6.45 -2.98
N ALA A 6 -0.67 -5.39 -2.99
CA ALA A 6 0.01 -4.88 -1.80
C ALA A 6 -0.98 -4.50 -0.69
N VAL A 7 -2.08 -3.81 -1.01
CA VAL A 7 -3.08 -3.40 -0.03
C VAL A 7 -3.80 -4.59 0.62
N SER A 8 -4.06 -5.67 -0.14
CA SER A 8 -4.68 -6.89 0.39
C SER A 8 -3.73 -7.71 1.25
N ARG A 9 -2.42 -7.64 0.95
CA ARG A 9 -1.40 -8.43 1.66
C ARG A 9 -0.88 -7.77 2.92
N PHE A 10 -0.67 -6.46 2.89
CA PHE A 10 0.04 -5.71 3.94
C PHE A 10 -0.81 -4.61 4.56
N GLY A 11 -1.98 -4.30 4.02
CA GLY A 11 -2.91 -3.30 4.49
C GLY A 11 -4.25 -3.91 4.91
N ASP A 12 -5.28 -3.11 4.78
CA ASP A 12 -6.68 -3.48 4.97
C ASP A 12 -7.45 -3.14 3.69
N GLU A 13 -7.94 -4.15 2.99
CA GLU A 13 -8.65 -3.94 1.71
C GLU A 13 -10.13 -3.57 1.87
N ALA A 14 -10.63 -3.55 3.12
CA ALA A 14 -12.01 -3.30 3.44
C ALA A 14 -12.21 -1.89 4.04
N ARG A 15 -12.18 -1.78 5.36
CA ARG A 15 -12.49 -0.55 6.09
C ARG A 15 -11.47 0.56 5.88
N TYR A 16 -10.18 0.21 5.82
CA TYR A 16 -9.09 1.17 5.77
C TYR A 16 -8.30 1.10 4.45
N ARG A 17 -8.94 0.66 3.36
CA ARG A 17 -8.26 0.48 2.06
C ARG A 17 -7.49 1.72 1.61
N LYS A 18 -8.14 2.89 1.62
CA LYS A 18 -7.54 4.15 1.18
C LYS A 18 -6.38 4.57 2.09
N GLN A 19 -6.59 4.48 3.40
CA GLN A 19 -5.57 4.83 4.39
C GLN A 19 -4.36 3.88 4.31
N SER A 20 -4.61 2.57 4.27
CA SER A 20 -3.52 1.58 4.23
C SER A 20 -2.75 1.61 2.91
N ALA A 21 -3.41 1.86 1.77
CA ALA A 21 -2.73 2.05 0.50
C ALA A 21 -1.80 3.28 0.51
N LYS A 22 -2.27 4.43 1.04
CA LYS A 22 -1.47 5.63 1.22
C LYS A 22 -0.31 5.41 2.22
N MET A 23 -0.53 4.66 3.29
CA MET A 23 0.49 4.29 4.26
C MET A 23 1.59 3.44 3.62
N LEU A 24 1.23 2.40 2.88
CA LEU A 24 2.18 1.55 2.14
C LEU A 24 2.98 2.36 1.13
N ALA A 25 2.34 3.27 0.39
CA ALA A 25 3.01 4.17 -0.54
C ALA A 25 4.05 5.05 0.19
N THR A 26 3.68 5.65 1.33
CA THR A 26 4.59 6.47 2.14
C THR A 26 5.80 5.67 2.62
N ALA A 27 5.56 4.46 3.13
CA ALA A 27 6.61 3.57 3.62
C ALA A 27 7.70 3.32 2.57
N ILE A 28 7.28 3.08 1.31
CA ILE A 28 8.20 2.72 0.22
C ILE A 28 8.83 3.94 -0.45
N HIS A 29 8.04 5.00 -0.74
CA HIS A 29 8.53 6.14 -1.52
C HIS A 29 9.49 7.05 -0.75
N GLY A 30 9.49 7.02 0.57
CA GLY A 30 10.50 7.68 1.40
C GLY A 30 11.84 6.91 1.49
N MET A 31 11.89 5.65 1.07
CA MET A 31 13.11 4.83 1.14
C MET A 31 14.16 5.24 0.11
N ARG A 32 15.41 4.83 0.38
CA ARG A 32 16.51 4.91 -0.57
C ARG A 32 16.33 3.89 -1.70
N GLY A 33 16.76 4.25 -2.91
CA GLY A 33 16.64 3.41 -4.10
C GLY A 33 15.52 3.89 -5.03
N THR A 34 15.30 3.20 -6.13
CA THR A 34 14.28 3.53 -7.12
C THR A 34 12.96 2.82 -6.76
N PRO A 35 11.89 3.55 -6.46
CA PRO A 35 10.60 2.94 -6.22
C PRO A 35 9.99 2.45 -7.54
N TYR A 36 9.34 1.30 -7.50
CA TYR A 36 8.54 0.77 -8.59
C TYR A 36 7.08 0.79 -8.17
N ILE A 37 6.24 1.38 -9.00
CA ILE A 37 4.78 1.38 -8.82
C ILE A 37 4.22 0.29 -9.71
N TYR A 38 3.68 -0.76 -9.12
CA TYR A 38 3.00 -1.80 -9.89
C TYR A 38 1.61 -1.30 -10.30
N GLN A 39 1.23 -1.54 -11.57
CA GLN A 39 -0.05 -1.08 -12.12
C GLN A 39 -1.23 -1.43 -11.20
N GLY A 40 -2.02 -0.41 -10.85
CA GLY A 40 -3.18 -0.53 -9.96
C GLY A 40 -2.88 -0.29 -8.47
N GLU A 41 -1.62 -0.22 -8.03
CA GLU A 41 -1.30 0.21 -6.66
C GLU A 41 -1.77 1.65 -6.42
N GLU A 42 -1.57 2.52 -7.41
CA GLU A 42 -2.00 3.92 -7.39
C GLU A 42 -3.53 4.10 -7.35
N LEU A 43 -4.29 3.03 -7.61
CA LEU A 43 -5.75 3.00 -7.47
C LEU A 43 -6.18 2.29 -6.18
N GLY A 44 -5.27 1.59 -5.52
CA GLY A 44 -5.57 0.70 -4.41
C GLY A 44 -6.37 -0.53 -4.85
N MET A 45 -6.04 -1.11 -6.00
CA MET A 45 -6.62 -2.37 -6.48
C MET A 45 -6.34 -3.49 -5.49
N THR A 46 -7.34 -4.33 -5.25
CA THR A 46 -7.30 -5.44 -4.30
C THR A 46 -7.15 -6.79 -4.98
N ASN A 47 -6.98 -7.84 -4.20
CA ASN A 47 -7.04 -9.21 -4.69
C ASN A 47 -8.39 -9.50 -5.37
N ALA A 48 -8.37 -10.41 -6.35
CA ALA A 48 -9.51 -10.67 -7.24
C ALA A 48 -10.73 -11.31 -6.56
N GLY A 49 -10.52 -12.01 -5.44
CA GLY A 49 -11.61 -12.66 -4.71
C GLY A 49 -12.23 -13.86 -5.44
N PHE A 50 -11.50 -14.54 -6.32
CA PHE A 50 -11.97 -15.69 -7.08
C PHE A 50 -12.45 -16.84 -6.18
N THR A 51 -13.48 -17.54 -6.63
CA THR A 51 -14.17 -18.58 -5.86
C THR A 51 -14.26 -19.94 -6.58
N SER A 52 -13.76 -20.01 -7.81
CA SER A 52 -13.76 -21.24 -8.62
C SER A 52 -12.41 -21.37 -9.33
N THR A 53 -11.94 -22.60 -9.55
CA THR A 53 -10.73 -22.90 -10.33
C THR A 53 -10.81 -22.39 -11.75
N ASP A 54 -12.00 -22.29 -12.34
CA ASP A 54 -12.21 -21.79 -13.71
C ASP A 54 -11.81 -20.32 -13.88
N GLN A 55 -11.73 -19.55 -12.78
CA GLN A 55 -11.34 -18.15 -12.80
C GLN A 55 -9.81 -17.98 -12.77
N TYR A 56 -9.08 -18.98 -12.28
CA TYR A 56 -7.61 -18.95 -12.23
C TYR A 56 -6.98 -19.35 -13.58
N ARG A 57 -5.88 -18.71 -13.91
CA ARG A 57 -5.04 -18.99 -15.09
C ARG A 57 -3.63 -19.41 -14.71
N ASP A 58 -3.23 -19.10 -13.49
CA ASP A 58 -1.93 -19.44 -12.95
C ASP A 58 -1.80 -20.94 -12.67
N VAL A 59 -0.92 -21.59 -13.42
CA VAL A 59 -0.68 -23.04 -13.32
C VAL A 59 -0.24 -23.45 -11.92
N GLU A 60 0.53 -22.61 -11.23
CA GLU A 60 0.95 -22.85 -9.85
C GLU A 60 -0.26 -22.89 -8.91
N SER A 61 -1.16 -21.93 -9.04
CA SER A 61 -2.40 -21.89 -8.23
C SER A 61 -3.28 -23.10 -8.46
N LEU A 62 -3.45 -23.55 -9.70
CA LEU A 62 -4.23 -24.73 -10.04
C LEU A 62 -3.57 -26.00 -9.48
N HIS A 63 -2.25 -26.11 -9.60
CA HIS A 63 -1.50 -27.24 -9.06
C HIS A 63 -1.57 -27.29 -7.51
N TYR A 64 -1.45 -26.15 -6.83
CA TYR A 64 -1.64 -26.10 -5.39
C TYR A 64 -3.06 -26.46 -4.96
N PHE A 65 -4.08 -26.10 -5.74
CA PHE A 65 -5.44 -26.53 -5.49
C PHE A 65 -5.52 -28.07 -5.42
N ASP A 66 -4.97 -28.76 -6.42
CA ASP A 66 -4.98 -30.22 -6.49
C ASP A 66 -4.20 -30.85 -5.32
N ILE A 67 -2.98 -30.39 -5.03
CA ILE A 67 -2.16 -30.86 -3.91
C ILE A 67 -2.90 -30.72 -2.56
N LEU A 68 -3.48 -29.55 -2.31
CA LEU A 68 -4.18 -29.29 -1.05
C LEU A 68 -5.45 -30.14 -0.93
N LYS A 69 -6.16 -30.37 -2.03
CA LYS A 69 -7.34 -31.23 -2.09
C LYS A 69 -6.97 -32.70 -1.84
N GLU A 70 -5.89 -33.19 -2.44
CA GLU A 70 -5.36 -34.54 -2.20
C GLU A 70 -4.89 -34.71 -0.76
N SER A 71 -4.41 -33.66 -0.10
CA SER A 71 -4.05 -33.68 1.32
C SER A 71 -5.25 -33.75 2.27
N GLY A 72 -6.48 -33.69 1.75
CA GLY A 72 -7.72 -33.71 2.53
C GLY A 72 -8.16 -32.36 3.06
N MET A 73 -7.60 -31.23 2.55
CA MET A 73 -8.05 -29.90 2.94
C MET A 73 -9.44 -29.61 2.36
N GLU A 74 -10.32 -29.00 3.15
CA GLU A 74 -11.63 -28.59 2.68
C GLU A 74 -11.53 -27.55 1.55
N GLU A 75 -12.33 -27.72 0.51
CA GLU A 75 -12.28 -26.87 -0.70
C GLU A 75 -12.48 -25.38 -0.39
N ALA A 76 -13.38 -25.06 0.54
CA ALA A 76 -13.58 -23.67 0.99
C ALA A 76 -12.28 -23.05 1.55
N ARG A 77 -11.50 -23.83 2.30
CA ARG A 77 -10.21 -23.41 2.84
C ARG A 77 -9.15 -23.27 1.76
N ILE A 78 -9.16 -24.15 0.77
CA ILE A 78 -8.25 -24.03 -0.39
C ILE A 78 -8.50 -22.71 -1.13
N TYR A 79 -9.76 -22.37 -1.42
CA TYR A 79 -10.07 -21.10 -2.05
C TYR A 79 -9.68 -19.90 -1.19
N GLU A 80 -9.77 -20.00 0.12
CA GLU A 80 -9.28 -18.92 1.00
C GLU A 80 -7.76 -18.71 0.83
N VAL A 81 -6.98 -19.80 0.79
CA VAL A 81 -5.54 -19.74 0.52
C VAL A 81 -5.25 -19.12 -0.85
N LEU A 82 -5.94 -19.57 -1.90
CA LEU A 82 -5.73 -19.06 -3.25
C LEU A 82 -6.10 -17.57 -3.36
N ARG A 83 -7.21 -17.13 -2.76
CA ARG A 83 -7.58 -15.70 -2.72
C ARG A 83 -6.51 -14.83 -2.08
N GLN A 84 -5.77 -15.37 -1.11
CA GLN A 84 -4.72 -14.62 -0.41
C GLN A 84 -3.36 -14.71 -1.12
N ARG A 85 -3.06 -15.79 -1.85
CA ARG A 85 -1.69 -16.11 -2.27
C ARG A 85 -1.48 -16.18 -3.78
N SER A 86 -2.53 -16.43 -4.57
CA SER A 86 -2.40 -16.59 -6.02
C SER A 86 -1.77 -15.37 -6.68
N ARG A 87 -0.88 -15.61 -7.63
CA ARG A 87 -0.29 -14.59 -8.51
C ARG A 87 -1.33 -13.92 -9.39
N ASP A 88 -2.41 -14.61 -9.73
CA ASP A 88 -3.50 -14.06 -10.56
C ASP A 88 -4.18 -12.84 -9.94
N ASN A 89 -4.08 -12.66 -8.61
CA ASN A 89 -4.54 -11.45 -7.94
C ASN A 89 -3.94 -10.16 -8.53
N SER A 90 -2.67 -10.20 -8.94
CA SER A 90 -1.99 -9.06 -9.56
C SER A 90 -2.10 -9.01 -11.08
N ARG A 91 -2.63 -10.08 -11.70
CA ARG A 91 -2.71 -10.22 -13.18
C ARG A 91 -4.09 -9.86 -13.72
N THR A 92 -5.04 -9.51 -12.85
CA THR A 92 -6.34 -9.01 -13.29
C THR A 92 -6.18 -7.75 -14.14
N PRO A 93 -7.08 -7.52 -15.13
CA PRO A 93 -7.04 -6.33 -15.95
C PRO A 93 -7.02 -5.04 -15.14
N MET A 94 -6.30 -4.04 -15.65
CA MET A 94 -6.30 -2.70 -15.08
C MET A 94 -7.72 -2.13 -15.07
N GLN A 95 -8.11 -1.53 -13.97
CA GLN A 95 -9.45 -0.97 -13.78
C GLN A 95 -9.46 0.51 -14.21
N TRP A 96 -9.78 0.76 -15.49
CA TRP A 96 -9.77 2.10 -16.05
C TRP A 96 -11.03 2.90 -15.73
N SER A 97 -12.19 2.23 -15.71
CA SER A 97 -13.48 2.87 -15.49
C SER A 97 -14.53 1.91 -14.92
N ASN A 98 -15.72 2.43 -14.62
CA ASN A 98 -16.87 1.65 -14.17
C ASN A 98 -17.66 0.99 -15.34
N GLN A 99 -17.16 1.08 -16.58
CA GLN A 99 -17.74 0.44 -17.76
C GLN A 99 -17.51 -1.07 -17.76
N GLU A 100 -18.21 -1.78 -18.65
CA GLU A 100 -18.03 -3.22 -18.81
C GLU A 100 -16.55 -3.60 -18.97
N TYR A 101 -16.15 -4.71 -18.38
CA TYR A 101 -14.75 -5.15 -18.30
C TYR A 101 -13.77 -4.07 -17.77
N ALA A 102 -14.27 -3.21 -16.87
CA ALA A 102 -13.49 -2.11 -16.29
C ALA A 102 -12.93 -1.11 -17.33
N GLY A 103 -13.55 -1.03 -18.52
CA GLY A 103 -13.01 -0.24 -19.63
C GLY A 103 -11.68 -0.76 -20.20
N PHE A 104 -11.29 -1.97 -19.86
CA PHE A 104 -10.02 -2.56 -20.28
C PHE A 104 -10.11 -3.13 -21.72
N THR A 105 -11.23 -3.73 -22.09
CA THR A 105 -11.44 -4.36 -23.38
C THR A 105 -12.91 -4.32 -23.78
N ASN A 106 -13.19 -4.44 -25.08
CA ASN A 106 -14.52 -4.63 -25.65
C ASN A 106 -14.89 -6.12 -25.83
N GLY A 107 -13.96 -7.04 -25.59
CA GLY A 107 -14.17 -8.48 -25.66
C GLY A 107 -13.95 -9.14 -24.29
N VAL A 108 -14.14 -10.46 -24.22
CA VAL A 108 -13.90 -11.22 -22.99
C VAL A 108 -12.42 -11.18 -22.62
N PRO A 109 -12.04 -10.67 -21.44
CA PRO A 109 -10.65 -10.63 -21.04
C PRO A 109 -10.11 -12.04 -20.75
N TRP A 110 -8.81 -12.23 -20.93
CA TRP A 110 -8.11 -13.50 -20.66
C TRP A 110 -8.28 -14.00 -19.22
N ILE A 111 -8.26 -13.09 -18.25
CA ILE A 111 -8.58 -13.32 -16.85
C ILE A 111 -9.68 -12.33 -16.42
N GLU A 112 -10.59 -12.76 -15.59
CA GLU A 112 -11.70 -11.92 -15.16
C GLU A 112 -11.26 -10.63 -14.49
N VAL A 113 -11.97 -9.54 -14.72
CA VAL A 113 -11.78 -8.30 -13.96
C VAL A 113 -12.26 -8.49 -12.53
N ASN A 114 -11.60 -7.81 -11.59
CA ASN A 114 -12.06 -7.79 -10.22
C ASN A 114 -13.44 -7.11 -10.13
N ARG A 115 -14.37 -7.73 -9.41
CA ARG A 115 -15.78 -7.29 -9.35
C ARG A 115 -15.95 -5.88 -8.76
N ASN A 116 -14.96 -5.40 -8.01
CA ASN A 116 -15.00 -4.07 -7.40
C ASN A 116 -14.60 -2.92 -8.37
N TYR A 117 -14.41 -3.20 -9.64
CA TYR A 117 -14.01 -2.19 -10.63
C TYR A 117 -14.99 -1.01 -10.75
N LYS A 118 -16.24 -1.20 -10.34
CA LYS A 118 -17.23 -0.12 -10.35
C LYS A 118 -16.93 0.99 -9.34
N GLU A 119 -16.22 0.64 -8.28
CA GLU A 119 -15.86 1.53 -7.17
C GLU A 119 -14.37 1.88 -7.17
N ILE A 120 -13.54 0.94 -7.63
CA ILE A 120 -12.08 1.08 -7.65
C ILE A 120 -11.63 1.13 -9.10
N ASN A 121 -11.43 2.32 -9.63
CA ASN A 121 -10.96 2.51 -11.01
C ASN A 121 -10.28 3.87 -11.18
N ALA A 122 -9.58 4.04 -12.30
CA ALA A 122 -8.86 5.28 -12.60
C ALA A 122 -9.80 6.48 -12.74
N GLY A 123 -10.98 6.29 -13.36
CA GLY A 123 -11.97 7.37 -13.50
C GLY A 123 -12.39 7.94 -12.16
N GLU A 124 -12.81 7.10 -11.22
CA GLU A 124 -13.19 7.52 -9.87
C GLU A 124 -12.02 8.17 -9.10
N CYS A 125 -10.80 7.64 -9.28
CA CYS A 125 -9.62 8.23 -8.64
C CYS A 125 -9.28 9.63 -9.17
N LEU A 126 -9.56 9.92 -10.43
CA LEU A 126 -9.32 11.24 -11.02
C LEU A 126 -10.33 12.29 -10.57
N GLU A 127 -11.54 11.89 -10.22
CA GLU A 127 -12.60 12.78 -9.70
C GLU A 127 -12.43 13.08 -8.19
N ASP A 128 -11.70 12.24 -7.44
CA ASP A 128 -11.44 12.42 -6.01
C ASP A 128 -10.06 13.03 -5.77
N SER A 129 -10.00 14.31 -5.44
CA SER A 129 -8.74 15.03 -5.15
C SER A 129 -7.94 14.45 -3.96
N ASP A 130 -8.59 13.66 -3.09
CA ASP A 130 -7.94 12.93 -1.99
C ASP A 130 -7.72 11.45 -2.32
N SER A 131 -7.77 11.05 -3.59
CA SER A 131 -7.57 9.66 -4.00
C SER A 131 -6.15 9.17 -3.72
N ILE A 132 -6.00 7.84 -3.78
CA ILE A 132 -4.71 7.18 -3.71
C ILE A 132 -3.83 7.64 -4.88
N PHE A 133 -4.40 7.85 -6.07
CA PHE A 133 -3.70 8.31 -7.26
C PHE A 133 -3.00 9.67 -7.04
N TYR A 134 -3.71 10.68 -6.54
CA TYR A 134 -3.09 11.99 -6.27
C TYR A 134 -2.09 11.94 -5.12
N TYR A 135 -2.27 11.02 -4.19
CA TYR A 135 -1.28 10.79 -3.14
C TYR A 135 0.03 10.23 -3.71
N TYR A 136 -0.02 9.25 -4.61
CA TYR A 136 1.15 8.76 -5.34
C TYR A 136 1.80 9.84 -6.18
N GLN A 137 1.00 10.63 -6.91
CA GLN A 137 1.50 11.76 -7.70
C GLN A 137 2.31 12.73 -6.83
N LYS A 138 1.80 13.05 -5.63
CA LYS A 138 2.49 13.92 -4.67
C LYS A 138 3.79 13.29 -4.18
N LEU A 139 3.80 12.00 -3.83
CA LEU A 139 5.01 11.29 -3.40
C LEU A 139 6.09 11.29 -4.48
N VAL A 140 5.73 11.06 -5.73
CA VAL A 140 6.65 11.13 -6.88
C VAL A 140 7.20 12.55 -7.06
N GLY A 141 6.35 13.57 -6.87
CA GLY A 141 6.74 14.97 -6.89
C GLY A 141 7.76 15.31 -5.81
N LEU A 142 7.47 14.93 -4.56
CA LEU A 142 8.37 15.15 -3.42
C LEU A 142 9.74 14.50 -3.62
N ARG A 143 9.76 13.31 -4.21
CA ARG A 143 11.01 12.60 -4.50
C ARG A 143 11.88 13.33 -5.55
N LYS A 144 11.29 14.09 -6.44
CA LYS A 144 12.00 14.95 -7.41
C LYS A 144 12.44 16.28 -6.81
N GLU A 145 11.70 16.76 -5.81
CA GLU A 145 11.92 18.08 -5.18
C GLU A 145 12.99 18.01 -4.06
N TYR A 146 13.06 16.90 -3.33
CA TYR A 146 13.89 16.76 -2.13
C TYR A 146 14.95 15.67 -2.30
N ASP A 147 16.21 16.08 -2.49
CA ASP A 147 17.36 15.17 -2.61
C ASP A 147 17.53 14.26 -1.40
N VAL A 148 17.10 14.67 -0.22
CA VAL A 148 17.14 13.84 0.99
C VAL A 148 16.33 12.54 0.82
N ILE A 149 15.32 12.52 -0.04
CA ILE A 149 14.53 11.32 -0.33
C ILE A 149 15.28 10.39 -1.28
N SER A 150 15.92 10.91 -2.34
CA SER A 150 16.61 10.10 -3.35
C SER A 150 18.02 9.72 -2.92
N GLU A 151 18.80 10.66 -2.38
CA GLU A 151 20.23 10.53 -2.13
C GLU A 151 20.58 10.25 -0.67
N GLY A 152 19.67 10.61 0.26
CA GLY A 152 19.94 10.57 1.69
C GLY A 152 20.39 9.20 2.23
N GLY A 153 21.19 9.20 3.27
CA GLY A 153 21.47 8.02 4.07
C GLY A 153 20.18 7.42 4.66
N TYR A 154 20.20 6.17 5.05
CA TYR A 154 19.06 5.49 5.68
C TYR A 154 19.44 5.05 7.10
N GLU A 155 18.60 5.37 8.07
CA GLU A 155 18.73 4.94 9.45
C GLU A 155 17.37 4.50 9.98
N PRO A 156 17.21 3.22 10.40
CA PRO A 156 15.98 2.78 11.03
C PRO A 156 15.81 3.43 12.41
N VAL A 157 14.57 3.74 12.76
CA VAL A 157 14.19 4.16 14.12
C VAL A 157 13.02 3.32 14.57
N LEU A 158 12.81 3.18 15.87
CA LEU A 158 11.75 2.34 16.46
C LEU A 158 11.85 0.87 16.01
N GLU A 159 13.06 0.31 15.89
CA GLU A 159 13.32 -1.02 15.31
C GLU A 159 12.55 -2.14 16.00
N ASP A 160 12.29 -2.04 17.31
CA ASP A 160 11.56 -3.02 18.10
C ASP A 160 10.06 -2.70 18.25
N HIS A 161 9.55 -1.68 17.54
CA HIS A 161 8.14 -1.29 17.66
C HIS A 161 7.25 -2.18 16.80
N GLU A 162 6.36 -2.97 17.40
CA GLU A 162 5.55 -4.00 16.74
C GLU A 162 4.56 -3.47 15.70
N ALA A 163 4.16 -2.19 15.77
CA ALA A 163 3.10 -1.62 14.95
C ALA A 163 3.59 -0.54 13.97
N VAL A 164 4.67 0.17 14.31
CA VAL A 164 5.13 1.33 13.54
C VAL A 164 6.44 1.02 12.85
N PHE A 165 6.44 1.13 11.54
CA PHE A 165 7.66 1.15 10.75
C PHE A 165 8.12 2.58 10.56
N ALA A 166 9.35 2.89 10.99
CA ALA A 166 9.89 4.24 10.96
C ALA A 166 11.38 4.28 10.60
N TYR A 167 11.77 5.34 9.91
CA TYR A 167 13.17 5.57 9.54
C TYR A 167 13.45 7.05 9.30
N LYS A 168 14.74 7.39 9.38
CA LYS A 168 15.26 8.71 9.00
C LYS A 168 16.05 8.63 7.70
N ARG A 169 16.08 9.74 7.00
CA ARG A 169 16.97 10.01 5.88
C ARG A 169 17.73 11.31 6.16
N THR A 170 19.01 11.35 5.83
CA THR A 170 19.84 12.54 6.03
C THR A 170 20.67 12.85 4.80
N TYR A 171 20.67 14.12 4.35
CA TYR A 171 21.43 14.60 3.20
C TYR A 171 21.63 16.11 3.26
N GLY A 172 22.85 16.61 3.05
CA GLY A 172 23.11 18.04 2.90
C GLY A 172 22.73 18.92 4.11
N GLY A 173 22.58 18.33 5.29
CA GLY A 173 22.07 19.03 6.49
C GLY A 173 20.56 18.85 6.73
N ASP A 174 19.82 18.34 5.75
CA ASP A 174 18.40 18.01 5.89
C ASP A 174 18.20 16.66 6.57
N THR A 175 17.15 16.57 7.39
CA THR A 175 16.67 15.33 8.00
C THR A 175 15.21 15.12 7.64
N LEU A 176 14.93 13.99 7.00
CA LEU A 176 13.59 13.51 6.76
C LEU A 176 13.25 12.39 7.73
N LEU A 177 12.06 12.44 8.30
CA LEU A 177 11.50 11.40 9.16
C LEU A 177 10.26 10.81 8.49
N VAL A 178 10.20 9.49 8.45
CA VAL A 178 9.03 8.75 7.93
C VAL A 178 8.51 7.83 9.01
N LEU A 179 7.21 7.91 9.31
CA LEU A 179 6.51 7.01 10.24
C LEU A 179 5.26 6.46 9.58
N THR A 180 5.06 5.17 9.71
CA THR A 180 3.90 4.45 9.15
C THR A 180 3.38 3.42 10.14
N ASN A 181 2.09 3.47 10.44
CA ASN A 181 1.40 2.54 11.33
C ASN A 181 0.77 1.40 10.52
N PHE A 182 1.24 0.18 10.71
CA PHE A 182 0.79 -1.01 9.99
C PHE A 182 -0.39 -1.72 10.67
N THR A 183 -1.06 -1.06 11.62
CA THR A 183 -2.16 -1.67 12.37
C THR A 183 -3.44 -0.86 12.30
N ASP A 184 -4.54 -1.51 12.64
CA ASP A 184 -5.88 -0.93 12.80
C ASP A 184 -6.09 -0.23 14.16
N ARG A 185 -5.01 0.01 14.91
CA ARG A 185 -5.00 0.68 16.22
C ARG A 185 -4.18 1.96 16.15
N SER A 186 -4.65 2.99 16.85
CA SER A 186 -3.89 4.24 16.95
C SER A 186 -2.59 4.04 17.74
N GLN A 187 -1.53 4.72 17.30
CA GLN A 187 -0.22 4.72 17.94
C GLN A 187 0.17 6.14 18.37
N SER A 188 0.95 6.28 19.42
CA SER A 188 1.47 7.57 19.89
C SER A 188 2.97 7.43 20.13
N ILE A 189 3.76 8.13 19.34
CA ILE A 189 5.22 8.05 19.35
C ILE A 189 5.79 9.33 19.98
N ALA A 190 6.59 9.19 21.04
CA ALA A 190 7.24 10.32 21.64
C ALA A 190 8.44 10.81 20.79
N ALA A 191 8.67 12.12 20.76
CA ALA A 191 9.78 12.72 20.03
C ALA A 191 11.14 12.16 20.48
N ALA A 192 11.30 11.89 21.79
CA ALA A 192 12.52 11.33 22.35
C ALA A 192 12.91 9.96 21.75
N ASP A 193 11.93 9.17 21.33
CA ASP A 193 12.16 7.83 20.75
C ASP A 193 12.64 7.87 19.30
N LEU A 194 12.55 9.05 18.65
CA LEU A 194 12.85 9.22 17.23
C LEU A 194 14.31 9.53 16.91
N LYS A 195 15.14 9.68 17.94
CA LYS A 195 16.59 9.98 17.79
C LYS A 195 16.84 11.18 16.86
N LEU A 196 16.03 12.23 16.99
CA LEU A 196 16.15 13.46 16.19
C LEU A 196 17.17 14.42 16.83
N PRO A 197 17.78 15.32 16.03
CA PRO A 197 18.68 16.37 16.56
C PRO A 197 17.95 17.35 17.50
N ASP A 198 16.67 17.54 17.31
CA ASP A 198 15.79 18.35 18.13
C ASP A 198 14.50 17.60 18.41
N GLU A 199 14.11 17.51 19.67
CA GLU A 199 12.86 16.86 20.09
C GLU A 199 11.61 17.75 19.94
N ASP A 200 11.78 19.02 19.59
CA ASP A 200 10.66 19.89 19.29
C ASP A 200 10.17 19.68 17.85
N LEU A 201 9.19 18.83 17.71
CA LEU A 201 8.63 18.47 16.40
C LEU A 201 7.96 19.66 15.68
N THR A 202 7.65 20.77 16.35
CA THR A 202 7.08 21.96 15.68
C THR A 202 8.06 22.59 14.70
N LYS A 203 9.36 22.35 14.86
CA LYS A 203 10.41 22.83 13.96
C LYS A 203 10.47 22.06 12.64
N PHE A 204 9.85 20.91 12.55
CA PHE A 204 9.78 20.11 11.33
C PHE A 204 8.56 20.49 10.48
N ARG A 205 8.72 20.43 9.17
CA ARG A 205 7.61 20.60 8.22
C ARG A 205 7.07 19.26 7.80
N THR A 206 5.76 19.09 7.79
CA THR A 206 5.12 17.92 7.19
C THR A 206 5.09 18.10 5.68
N LEU A 207 5.69 17.16 4.95
CA LEU A 207 5.68 17.14 3.49
C LEU A 207 4.41 16.46 2.97
N ILE A 208 4.06 15.33 3.57
CA ILE A 208 2.85 14.58 3.26
C ILE A 208 2.39 13.80 4.50
N ALA A 209 1.08 13.70 4.65
CA ALA A 209 0.44 12.79 5.61
C ALA A 209 -0.84 12.26 4.97
N ASN A 210 -1.25 11.04 5.34
CA ASN A 210 -2.63 10.63 5.10
C ASN A 210 -3.53 11.12 6.26
N ASP A 211 -4.84 10.93 6.18
CA ASP A 211 -5.83 11.45 7.15
C ASP A 211 -5.65 10.94 8.59
N GLY A 212 -4.65 10.12 8.80
CA GLY A 212 -4.43 9.42 10.04
C GLY A 212 -3.22 9.91 10.86
N ALA A 213 -2.60 11.04 10.54
CA ALA A 213 -1.39 11.46 11.26
C ALA A 213 -1.49 12.91 11.75
N GLU A 214 -1.23 13.10 13.04
CA GLU A 214 -1.17 14.39 13.71
C GLU A 214 0.17 14.58 14.42
N ARG A 215 0.76 15.76 14.30
CA ARG A 215 2.02 16.12 14.94
C ARG A 215 1.78 17.20 16.00
N GLU A 216 2.19 16.88 17.22
CA GLU A 216 2.29 17.81 18.35
C GLU A 216 3.77 18.14 18.64
N SER A 217 4.06 19.05 19.56
CA SER A 217 5.44 19.45 19.86
C SER A 217 6.35 18.31 20.34
N LYS A 218 5.82 17.35 21.08
CA LYS A 218 6.58 16.26 21.72
C LYS A 218 6.15 14.86 21.31
N LYS A 219 5.18 14.72 20.43
CA LYS A 219 4.69 13.41 19.95
C LYS A 219 4.04 13.49 18.59
N ILE A 220 4.01 12.34 17.93
CA ILE A 220 3.25 12.10 16.71
C ILE A 220 2.17 11.06 17.03
N ARG A 221 0.95 11.35 16.65
CA ARG A 221 -0.17 10.41 16.71
C ARG A 221 -0.42 9.87 15.32
N LEU A 222 -0.53 8.56 15.22
CA LEU A 222 -0.91 7.85 14.01
C LEU A 222 -2.20 7.10 14.27
N SER A 223 -3.28 7.46 13.59
CA SER A 223 -4.54 6.71 13.56
C SER A 223 -4.34 5.33 12.89
N PRO A 224 -5.34 4.45 12.85
CA PRO A 224 -5.26 3.23 12.06
C PRO A 224 -4.71 3.48 10.66
N TYR A 225 -3.64 2.77 10.30
CA TYR A 225 -2.92 2.94 9.03
C TYR A 225 -2.48 4.39 8.74
N GLY A 226 -2.22 5.18 9.78
CA GLY A 226 -1.70 6.54 9.67
C GLY A 226 -0.26 6.58 9.17
N ALA A 227 0.08 7.58 8.35
CA ALA A 227 1.41 7.80 7.81
C ALA A 227 1.74 9.29 7.72
N ILE A 228 3.01 9.63 7.99
CA ILE A 228 3.53 11.00 7.90
C ILE A 228 4.99 10.98 7.45
N MET A 229 5.31 11.94 6.64
CA MET A 229 6.68 12.22 6.19
C MET A 229 6.95 13.72 6.25
#